data_07907f865fbe2dd67d4fc6931badd5ec
#
_entry.id   07907f865fbe2dd67d4fc6931badd5ec
#
_cell.length_a   1.000
_cell.length_b   1.000
_cell.length_c   1.000
_cell.angle_alpha   90.00
_cell.angle_beta   90.00
_cell.angle_gamma   90.00
#
_symmetry.space_group_name_H-M   'P 1'
#
loop_
_entity.id
_entity.type
_entity.pdbx_description
1 polymer ?
#
loop_
_entity_poly.entity_id
_entity_poly.type
_entity_poly.pdbx_seq_one_letter_code
_entity_poly.pdbx_strand_id
1 'polypeptide(L)'
;MSGTGGYIIQRFYAAKDEREAGLLSAFWIVLLSLRWPFVACIAILGISYGVSNEVIANPEEVLPVVLIELIPTGLKGLLIAGLIAAAMSTFDSVVNAGAAYWTRDIYQRFVNPDADETRLVLHSRLSSAAVVVLGMLSTYAFTSLNDIWGWLTMGLGAGLLVPQVIRWYWWRFNGYGYAGGTLVGMLLAIGQRIVAPDLGEIAGFALIGGGTFVAAIAITYLTDPTRPAVLKTFFRDTKPFGFWQPVRARIDALEMDAVRAENRRDIGAILLAVPWQLVLFLTTMMFVTRAWGTFFTLLGVLVALTVGLYFTWFRHLSTSEEAEASPAP
;
A
#
# COMPACT_ATOMS: atom_id res chain seq x y z
N MET A 1 -0.29 1.31 -5.14
CA MET A 1 0.13 2.08 -3.96
C MET A 1 -1.02 2.37 -3.03
N SER A 2 -1.57 1.40 -2.51
CA SER A 2 -2.65 1.49 -1.54
C SER A 2 -2.12 1.39 -0.10
N GLY A 3 -0.85 1.63 0.11
CA GLY A 3 -0.13 1.21 1.30
C GLY A 3 0.06 2.22 2.40
N THR A 4 -0.42 3.40 2.24
CA THR A 4 -0.07 4.46 3.19
C THR A 4 -0.96 4.53 4.43
N GLY A 5 -1.85 3.61 4.66
CA GLY A 5 -2.62 3.74 5.87
C GLY A 5 -3.81 2.81 6.04
N GLY A 6 -4.79 3.28 6.74
CA GLY A 6 -5.92 2.54 7.22
C GLY A 6 -6.70 1.74 6.19
N TYR A 7 -6.70 2.15 4.92
CA TYR A 7 -7.49 1.46 3.89
C TYR A 7 -7.09 0.00 3.62
N ILE A 8 -5.79 -0.31 3.60
CA ILE A 8 -5.34 -1.72 3.48
C ILE A 8 -5.40 -2.42 4.82
N ILE A 9 -4.97 -1.73 5.89
CA ILE A 9 -4.93 -2.30 7.24
C ILE A 9 -6.34 -2.68 7.70
N GLN A 10 -7.37 -1.95 7.32
CA GLN A 10 -8.78 -2.30 7.62
C GLN A 10 -9.15 -3.72 7.17
N ARG A 11 -8.59 -4.22 6.07
CA ARG A 11 -8.84 -5.58 5.60
C ARG A 11 -8.23 -6.64 6.51
N PHE A 12 -7.04 -6.36 7.06
CA PHE A 12 -6.41 -7.24 8.03
C PHE A 12 -7.12 -7.23 9.37
N TYR A 13 -7.66 -6.07 9.80
CA TYR A 13 -8.50 -5.98 11.00
C TYR A 13 -9.86 -6.69 10.86
N ALA A 14 -10.31 -6.95 9.65
CA ALA A 14 -11.52 -7.73 9.40
C ALA A 14 -11.28 -9.24 9.42
N ALA A 15 -10.02 -9.69 9.41
CA ALA A 15 -9.67 -11.10 9.57
C ALA A 15 -9.93 -11.55 11.01
N LYS A 16 -10.39 -12.79 11.16
CA LYS A 16 -10.74 -13.39 12.46
C LYS A 16 -9.50 -13.60 13.33
N ASP A 17 -8.40 -14.00 12.74
CA ASP A 17 -7.16 -14.35 13.41
C ASP A 17 -5.92 -14.11 12.53
N GLU A 18 -4.72 -14.33 13.08
CA GLU A 18 -3.45 -14.15 12.38
C GLU A 18 -3.32 -15.06 11.15
N ARG A 19 -3.88 -16.26 11.23
CA ARG A 19 -3.83 -17.23 10.14
C ARG A 19 -4.70 -16.80 8.96
N GLU A 20 -5.89 -16.28 9.21
CA GLU A 20 -6.74 -15.68 8.16
C GLU A 20 -6.09 -14.44 7.55
N ALA A 21 -5.49 -13.57 8.37
CA ALA A 21 -4.75 -12.41 7.88
C ALA A 21 -3.57 -12.82 6.99
N GLY A 22 -2.85 -13.88 7.37
CA GLY A 22 -1.77 -14.47 6.59
C GLY A 22 -2.26 -15.06 5.26
N LEU A 23 -3.35 -15.82 5.27
CA LEU A 23 -3.99 -16.36 4.05
C LEU A 23 -4.48 -15.25 3.13
N LEU A 24 -5.11 -14.20 3.68
CA LEU A 24 -5.55 -13.03 2.93
C LEU A 24 -4.37 -12.37 2.22
N SER A 25 -3.23 -12.22 2.91
CA SER A 25 -2.00 -11.65 2.33
C SER A 25 -1.48 -12.51 1.18
N ALA A 26 -1.36 -13.83 1.40
CA ALA A 26 -0.86 -14.76 0.38
C ALA A 26 -1.80 -14.80 -0.85
N PHE A 27 -3.11 -14.86 -0.62
CA PHE A 27 -4.11 -14.84 -1.68
C PHE A 27 -4.04 -13.55 -2.50
N TRP A 28 -3.91 -12.42 -1.84
CA TRP A 28 -3.77 -11.13 -2.50
C TRP A 28 -2.51 -11.04 -3.38
N ILE A 29 -1.37 -11.52 -2.89
CA ILE A 29 -0.13 -11.57 -3.67
C ILE A 29 -0.31 -12.44 -4.92
N VAL A 30 -0.93 -13.61 -4.79
CA VAL A 30 -1.21 -14.50 -5.93
C VAL A 30 -2.11 -13.81 -6.95
N LEU A 31 -3.21 -13.19 -6.53
CA LEU A 31 -4.11 -12.46 -7.44
C LEU A 31 -3.41 -11.30 -8.15
N LEU A 32 -2.61 -10.52 -7.42
CA LEU A 32 -1.85 -9.42 -8.01
C LEU A 32 -0.79 -9.91 -9.00
N SER A 33 -0.21 -11.08 -8.78
CA SER A 33 0.78 -11.64 -9.71
C SER A 33 0.18 -12.04 -11.05
N LEU A 34 -1.11 -12.37 -11.13
CA LEU A 34 -1.83 -12.65 -12.36
C LEU A 34 -2.07 -11.40 -13.24
N ARG A 35 -2.08 -10.22 -12.62
CA ARG A 35 -2.21 -8.94 -13.33
C ARG A 35 -1.06 -8.69 -14.30
N TRP A 36 0.15 -9.01 -13.92
CA TRP A 36 1.36 -8.69 -14.69
C TRP A 36 1.46 -9.43 -16.02
N PRO A 37 1.19 -10.74 -16.10
CA PRO A 37 1.08 -11.43 -17.38
C PRO A 37 0.08 -10.80 -18.33
N PHE A 38 -1.08 -10.35 -17.81
CA PHE A 38 -2.09 -9.66 -18.63
C PHE A 38 -1.54 -8.34 -19.19
N VAL A 39 -0.89 -7.51 -18.35
CA VAL A 39 -0.25 -6.27 -18.78
C VAL A 39 0.86 -6.54 -19.81
N ALA A 40 1.67 -7.58 -19.59
CA ALA A 40 2.72 -7.98 -20.50
C ALA A 40 2.17 -8.42 -21.87
N CYS A 41 1.09 -9.20 -21.91
CA CYS A 41 0.44 -9.59 -23.17
C CYS A 41 -0.01 -8.35 -23.96
N ILE A 42 -0.66 -7.38 -23.32
CA ILE A 42 -1.10 -6.14 -23.98
C ILE A 42 0.12 -5.34 -24.48
N ALA A 43 1.17 -5.24 -23.68
CA ALA A 43 2.39 -4.54 -24.08
C ALA A 43 3.08 -5.20 -25.28
N ILE A 44 3.20 -6.54 -25.30
CA ILE A 44 3.80 -7.31 -26.39
C ILE A 44 2.96 -7.14 -27.67
N LEU A 45 1.63 -7.22 -27.56
CA LEU A 45 0.73 -7.00 -28.71
C LEU A 45 0.86 -5.58 -29.24
N GLY A 46 0.92 -4.59 -28.36
CA GLY A 46 1.07 -3.18 -28.74
C GLY A 46 2.42 -2.89 -29.40
N ILE A 47 3.53 -3.43 -28.88
CA ILE A 47 4.85 -3.30 -29.48
C ILE A 47 4.87 -3.98 -30.86
N SER A 48 4.38 -5.21 -30.95
CA SER A 48 4.36 -5.96 -32.21
C SER A 48 3.53 -5.26 -33.28
N TYR A 49 2.36 -4.76 -32.93
CA TYR A 49 1.48 -4.04 -33.85
C TYR A 49 1.99 -2.64 -34.16
N GLY A 50 2.39 -1.87 -33.14
CA GLY A 50 2.82 -0.49 -33.27
C GLY A 50 4.12 -0.34 -34.06
N VAL A 51 5.11 -1.22 -33.84
CA VAL A 51 6.36 -1.22 -34.61
C VAL A 51 6.12 -1.60 -36.05
N SER A 52 5.22 -2.56 -36.31
CA SER A 52 4.94 -3.04 -37.66
C SER A 52 4.17 -2.03 -38.52
N ASN A 53 3.38 -1.13 -37.90
CA ASN A 53 2.45 -0.24 -38.59
C ASN A 53 2.74 1.25 -38.38
N GLU A 54 3.74 1.59 -37.56
CA GLU A 54 4.06 2.99 -37.17
C GLU A 54 2.87 3.78 -36.57
N VAL A 55 1.93 3.08 -35.91
CA VAL A 55 0.66 3.64 -35.46
C VAL A 55 0.71 4.17 -34.03
N ILE A 56 1.62 3.63 -33.17
CA ILE A 56 1.69 3.98 -31.76
C ILE A 56 2.87 4.94 -31.53
N ALA A 57 2.57 6.23 -31.45
CA ALA A 57 3.56 7.25 -31.12
C ALA A 57 3.67 7.49 -29.61
N ASN A 58 2.57 7.31 -28.87
CA ASN A 58 2.49 7.53 -27.43
C ASN A 58 2.26 6.19 -26.70
N PRO A 59 3.11 5.80 -25.72
CA PRO A 59 2.94 4.59 -24.92
C PRO A 59 1.57 4.49 -24.22
N GLU A 60 0.91 5.61 -23.93
CA GLU A 60 -0.42 5.63 -23.28
C GLU A 60 -1.54 5.17 -24.24
N GLU A 61 -1.30 5.14 -25.54
CA GLU A 61 -2.25 4.68 -26.56
C GLU A 61 -2.19 3.18 -26.80
N VAL A 62 -1.22 2.47 -26.22
CA VAL A 62 -1.03 1.02 -26.43
C VAL A 62 -2.30 0.24 -26.10
N LEU A 63 -2.90 0.45 -24.93
CA LEU A 63 -4.10 -0.28 -24.52
C LEU A 63 -5.32 0.02 -25.41
N PRO A 64 -5.66 1.30 -25.69
CA PRO A 64 -6.74 1.62 -26.62
C PRO A 64 -6.53 1.02 -28.02
N VAL A 65 -5.34 1.14 -28.59
CA VAL A 65 -5.03 0.61 -29.93
C VAL A 65 -5.16 -0.92 -29.97
N VAL A 66 -4.57 -1.62 -29.00
CA VAL A 66 -4.70 -3.08 -28.91
C VAL A 66 -6.16 -3.52 -28.80
N LEU A 67 -6.95 -2.84 -27.99
CA LEU A 67 -8.37 -3.14 -27.82
C LEU A 67 -9.17 -2.90 -29.13
N ILE A 68 -8.88 -1.81 -29.84
CA ILE A 68 -9.62 -1.44 -31.04
C ILE A 68 -9.25 -2.34 -32.23
N GLU A 69 -7.96 -2.54 -32.45
CA GLU A 69 -7.45 -3.15 -33.69
C GLU A 69 -7.26 -4.67 -33.61
N LEU A 70 -6.88 -5.20 -32.44
CA LEU A 70 -6.47 -6.60 -32.33
C LEU A 70 -7.50 -7.50 -31.66
N ILE A 71 -8.43 -6.94 -30.89
CA ILE A 71 -9.38 -7.76 -30.13
C ILE A 71 -10.71 -7.93 -30.90
N PRO A 72 -11.20 -9.18 -31.06
CA PRO A 72 -12.51 -9.45 -31.69
C PRO A 72 -13.64 -8.73 -30.95
N THR A 73 -14.71 -8.33 -31.70
CA THR A 73 -15.78 -7.45 -31.21
C THR A 73 -16.43 -7.93 -29.91
N GLY A 74 -16.77 -9.21 -29.80
CA GLY A 74 -17.41 -9.74 -28.58
C GLY A 74 -16.47 -9.70 -27.34
N LEU A 75 -15.22 -10.12 -27.51
CA LEU A 75 -14.21 -10.07 -26.44
C LEU A 75 -13.83 -8.63 -26.10
N LYS A 76 -13.79 -7.73 -27.08
CA LYS A 76 -13.58 -6.29 -26.90
C LYS A 76 -14.62 -5.70 -25.93
N GLY A 77 -15.89 -5.98 -26.15
CA GLY A 77 -16.97 -5.52 -25.27
C GLY A 77 -16.81 -6.05 -23.83
N LEU A 78 -16.47 -7.32 -23.67
CA LEU A 78 -16.23 -7.93 -22.37
C LEU A 78 -15.03 -7.29 -21.64
N LEU A 79 -13.92 -7.05 -22.34
CA LEU A 79 -12.74 -6.41 -21.77
C LEU A 79 -13.02 -4.96 -21.35
N ILE A 80 -13.70 -4.18 -22.19
CA ILE A 80 -14.10 -2.80 -21.87
C ILE A 80 -15.03 -2.79 -20.66
N ALA A 81 -16.04 -3.66 -20.63
CA ALA A 81 -16.92 -3.78 -19.46
C ALA A 81 -16.16 -4.14 -18.19
N GLY A 82 -15.20 -5.06 -18.27
CA GLY A 82 -14.33 -5.42 -17.17
C GLY A 82 -13.45 -4.26 -16.68
N LEU A 83 -12.88 -3.48 -17.59
CA LEU A 83 -12.08 -2.28 -17.24
C LEU A 83 -12.94 -1.21 -16.58
N ILE A 84 -14.16 -0.96 -17.10
CA ILE A 84 -15.10 -0.02 -16.49
C ILE A 84 -15.50 -0.51 -15.08
N ALA A 85 -15.83 -1.79 -14.93
CA ALA A 85 -16.18 -2.35 -13.62
C ALA A 85 -15.04 -2.24 -12.61
N ALA A 86 -13.79 -2.47 -13.03
CA ALA A 86 -12.62 -2.31 -12.18
C ALA A 86 -12.39 -0.84 -11.78
N ALA A 87 -12.57 0.09 -12.71
CA ALA A 87 -12.50 1.53 -12.45
C ALA A 87 -13.59 1.97 -11.46
N MET A 88 -14.82 1.54 -11.66
CA MET A 88 -15.96 1.84 -10.77
C MET A 88 -15.72 1.29 -9.36
N SER A 89 -15.22 0.07 -9.22
CA SER A 89 -14.93 -0.56 -7.92
C SER A 89 -13.88 0.24 -7.13
N THR A 90 -12.82 0.69 -7.80
CA THR A 90 -11.77 1.50 -7.16
C THR A 90 -12.28 2.89 -6.80
N PHE A 91 -13.00 3.52 -7.72
CA PHE A 91 -13.61 4.84 -7.54
C PHE A 91 -14.54 4.85 -6.32
N ASP A 92 -15.50 3.93 -6.27
CA ASP A 92 -16.47 3.82 -5.18
C ASP A 92 -15.78 3.66 -3.83
N SER A 93 -14.83 2.74 -3.74
CA SER A 93 -14.08 2.48 -2.50
C SER A 93 -13.30 3.70 -2.00
N VAL A 94 -12.63 4.44 -2.90
CA VAL A 94 -11.79 5.59 -2.53
C VAL A 94 -12.66 6.78 -2.15
N VAL A 95 -13.73 7.06 -2.90
CA VAL A 95 -14.64 8.17 -2.62
C VAL A 95 -15.37 7.95 -1.31
N ASN A 96 -15.86 6.74 -1.06
CA ASN A 96 -16.55 6.40 0.19
C ASN A 96 -15.61 6.46 1.41
N ALA A 97 -14.36 6.01 1.27
CA ALA A 97 -13.36 6.15 2.34
C ALA A 97 -13.07 7.62 2.64
N GLY A 98 -12.88 8.46 1.63
CA GLY A 98 -12.68 9.91 1.78
C GLY A 98 -13.88 10.59 2.47
N ALA A 99 -15.10 10.22 2.06
CA ALA A 99 -16.32 10.73 2.65
C ALA A 99 -16.46 10.30 4.13
N ALA A 100 -16.10 9.07 4.46
CA ALA A 100 -16.13 8.57 5.83
C ALA A 100 -15.14 9.32 6.74
N TYR A 101 -13.91 9.54 6.28
CA TYR A 101 -12.91 10.32 7.01
C TYR A 101 -13.39 11.74 7.30
N TRP A 102 -13.97 12.43 6.30
CA TRP A 102 -14.55 13.75 6.52
C TRP A 102 -15.70 13.70 7.52
N THR A 103 -16.68 12.83 7.27
CA THR A 103 -17.95 12.83 8.00
C THR A 103 -17.80 12.33 9.44
N ARG A 104 -17.06 11.23 9.65
CA ARG A 104 -16.92 10.61 10.98
C ARG A 104 -15.74 11.18 11.77
N ASP A 105 -14.59 11.33 11.15
CA ASP A 105 -13.36 11.67 11.87
C ASP A 105 -13.19 13.18 12.04
N ILE A 106 -13.74 13.99 11.14
CA ILE A 106 -13.61 15.44 11.20
C ILE A 106 -14.93 16.10 11.62
N TYR A 107 -15.99 15.96 10.80
CA TYR A 107 -17.23 16.69 11.04
C TYR A 107 -17.91 16.26 12.35
N GLN A 108 -18.21 14.96 12.51
CA GLN A 108 -18.87 14.46 13.71
C GLN A 108 -18.02 14.64 14.97
N ARG A 109 -16.69 14.47 14.85
CA ARG A 109 -15.80 14.52 16.01
C ARG A 109 -15.49 15.93 16.50
N PHE A 110 -15.31 16.90 15.60
CA PHE A 110 -14.79 18.23 15.93
C PHE A 110 -15.76 19.38 15.62
N VAL A 111 -16.72 19.19 14.70
CA VAL A 111 -17.63 20.26 14.27
C VAL A 111 -19.00 20.11 14.91
N ASN A 112 -19.59 18.94 14.85
CA ASN A 112 -20.92 18.68 15.40
C ASN A 112 -21.02 17.24 15.96
N PRO A 113 -20.62 17.02 17.23
CA PRO A 113 -20.67 15.70 17.87
C PRO A 113 -22.07 15.10 17.96
N ASP A 114 -23.11 15.95 18.08
CA ASP A 114 -24.51 15.55 18.22
C ASP A 114 -25.29 15.55 16.90
N ALA A 115 -24.55 15.47 15.76
CA ALA A 115 -25.16 15.43 14.43
C ALA A 115 -26.07 14.21 14.25
N ASP A 116 -27.31 14.45 13.83
CA ASP A 116 -28.25 13.39 13.46
C ASP A 116 -27.83 12.67 12.17
N GLU A 117 -28.38 11.48 11.94
CA GLU A 117 -28.04 10.67 10.77
C GLU A 117 -28.29 11.39 9.44
N THR A 118 -29.34 12.21 9.36
CA THR A 118 -29.67 12.97 8.14
C THR A 118 -28.56 13.94 7.78
N ARG A 119 -28.00 14.64 8.76
CA ARG A 119 -26.86 15.55 8.57
C ARG A 119 -25.58 14.78 8.20
N LEU A 120 -25.32 13.64 8.84
CA LEU A 120 -24.17 12.81 8.52
C LEU A 120 -24.24 12.30 7.07
N VAL A 121 -25.41 11.85 6.62
CA VAL A 121 -25.62 11.42 5.22
C VAL A 121 -25.43 12.58 4.24
N LEU A 122 -25.96 13.78 4.58
CA LEU A 122 -25.77 14.97 3.75
C LEU A 122 -24.26 15.32 3.61
N HIS A 123 -23.53 15.38 4.73
CA HIS A 123 -22.09 15.64 4.71
C HIS A 123 -21.29 14.56 3.98
N SER A 124 -21.69 13.31 4.07
CA SER A 124 -21.09 12.22 3.31
C SER A 124 -21.27 12.42 1.80
N ARG A 125 -22.48 12.77 1.33
CA ARG A 125 -22.75 13.06 -0.08
C ARG A 125 -21.98 14.29 -0.59
N LEU A 126 -21.95 15.37 0.20
CA LEU A 126 -21.22 16.58 -0.15
C LEU A 126 -19.72 16.33 -0.24
N SER A 127 -19.16 15.60 0.70
CA SER A 127 -17.72 15.27 0.67
C SER A 127 -17.37 14.30 -0.46
N SER A 128 -18.24 13.34 -0.79
CA SER A 128 -18.09 12.49 -1.97
C SER A 128 -18.03 13.33 -3.25
N ALA A 129 -19.00 14.26 -3.40
CA ALA A 129 -19.01 15.17 -4.55
C ALA A 129 -17.75 16.07 -4.59
N ALA A 130 -17.32 16.58 -3.44
CA ALA A 130 -16.11 17.39 -3.34
C ALA A 130 -14.85 16.61 -3.75
N VAL A 131 -14.69 15.36 -3.30
CA VAL A 131 -13.56 14.49 -3.68
C VAL A 131 -13.53 14.29 -5.19
N VAL A 132 -14.69 14.01 -5.81
CA VAL A 132 -14.79 13.83 -7.26
C VAL A 132 -14.41 15.10 -8.00
N VAL A 133 -14.99 16.24 -7.62
CA VAL A 133 -14.71 17.53 -8.27
C VAL A 133 -13.23 17.92 -8.14
N LEU A 134 -12.65 17.76 -6.95
CA LEU A 134 -11.22 18.02 -6.72
C LEU A 134 -10.34 17.07 -7.56
N GLY A 135 -10.71 15.80 -7.64
CA GLY A 135 -10.04 14.83 -8.51
C GLY A 135 -10.08 15.27 -9.99
N MET A 136 -11.25 15.68 -10.50
CA MET A 136 -11.38 16.18 -11.87
C MET A 136 -10.56 17.45 -12.09
N LEU A 137 -10.61 18.41 -11.16
CA LEU A 137 -9.82 19.63 -11.27
C LEU A 137 -8.31 19.38 -11.24
N SER A 138 -7.86 18.41 -10.47
CA SER A 138 -6.43 18.06 -10.39
C SER A 138 -5.85 17.58 -11.72
N THR A 139 -6.69 17.00 -12.62
CA THR A 139 -6.21 16.54 -13.93
C THR A 139 -5.67 17.65 -14.82
N TYR A 140 -6.12 18.88 -14.63
CA TYR A 140 -5.58 20.04 -15.38
C TYR A 140 -4.13 20.39 -15.04
N ALA A 141 -3.60 19.88 -13.92
CA ALA A 141 -2.22 20.10 -13.51
C ALA A 141 -1.22 19.12 -14.13
N PHE A 142 -1.69 18.14 -14.91
CA PHE A 142 -0.87 17.06 -15.43
C PHE A 142 -0.98 16.96 -16.96
N THR A 143 0.12 16.55 -17.59
CA THR A 143 0.21 16.44 -19.05
C THR A 143 -0.08 15.03 -19.56
N SER A 144 0.07 14.03 -18.70
CA SER A 144 -0.10 12.61 -19.04
C SER A 144 -0.51 11.78 -17.82
N LEU A 145 -1.01 10.56 -18.06
CA LEU A 145 -1.30 9.59 -16.98
C LEU A 145 -0.03 9.16 -16.25
N ASN A 146 1.08 9.01 -16.98
CA ASN A 146 2.36 8.65 -16.39
C ASN A 146 2.89 9.75 -15.46
N ASP A 147 2.70 11.02 -15.83
CA ASP A 147 3.03 12.18 -14.99
C ASP A 147 2.21 12.21 -13.69
N ILE A 148 0.89 11.96 -13.76
CA ILE A 148 0.04 11.80 -12.58
C ILE A 148 0.56 10.66 -11.70
N TRP A 149 0.85 9.51 -12.30
CA TRP A 149 1.33 8.34 -11.59
C TRP A 149 2.69 8.58 -10.91
N GLY A 150 3.63 9.18 -11.61
CA GLY A 150 4.94 9.57 -11.08
C GLY A 150 4.80 10.51 -9.88
N TRP A 151 3.98 11.55 -9.99
CA TRP A 151 3.77 12.50 -8.91
C TRP A 151 3.06 11.86 -7.69
N LEU A 152 2.05 11.02 -7.91
CA LEU A 152 1.36 10.31 -6.83
C LEU A 152 2.29 9.32 -6.11
N THR A 153 3.14 8.63 -6.85
CA THR A 153 4.00 7.57 -6.29
C THR A 153 5.28 8.14 -5.67
N MET A 154 5.95 9.02 -6.38
CA MET A 154 7.24 9.56 -5.95
C MET A 154 7.10 10.88 -5.17
N GLY A 155 6.15 11.74 -5.54
CA GLY A 155 5.89 13.00 -4.84
C GLY A 155 5.09 12.79 -3.55
N LEU A 156 3.79 12.62 -3.66
CA LEU A 156 2.93 12.41 -2.48
C LEU A 156 3.32 11.15 -1.71
N GLY A 157 3.71 10.08 -2.42
CA GLY A 157 4.14 8.83 -1.81
C GLY A 157 5.32 9.01 -0.87
N ALA A 158 6.31 9.82 -1.21
CA ALA A 158 7.47 10.12 -0.35
C ALA A 158 7.03 10.78 0.97
N GLY A 159 6.15 11.80 0.87
CA GLY A 159 5.64 12.51 2.04
C GLY A 159 4.82 11.64 3.00
N LEU A 160 4.05 10.71 2.46
CA LEU A 160 3.23 9.79 3.25
C LEU A 160 4.02 8.59 3.80
N LEU A 161 5.00 8.09 3.04
CA LEU A 161 5.77 6.90 3.40
C LEU A 161 6.64 7.13 4.64
N VAL A 162 7.30 8.28 4.73
CA VAL A 162 8.28 8.56 5.79
C VAL A 162 7.68 8.47 7.20
N PRO A 163 6.59 9.19 7.55
CA PRO A 163 5.97 9.04 8.87
C PRO A 163 5.44 7.62 9.11
N GLN A 164 4.95 6.96 8.06
CA GLN A 164 4.43 5.60 8.11
C GLN A 164 5.51 4.58 8.48
N VAL A 165 6.74 4.77 8.01
CA VAL A 165 7.88 3.92 8.34
C VAL A 165 8.39 4.24 9.75
N ILE A 166 8.62 5.50 10.08
CA ILE A 166 9.21 5.92 11.36
C ILE A 166 8.39 5.41 12.56
N ARG A 167 7.06 5.44 12.48
CA ARG A 167 6.18 5.01 13.59
C ARG A 167 6.42 3.57 14.06
N TRP A 168 6.92 2.69 13.21
CA TRP A 168 7.20 1.31 13.56
C TRP A 168 8.58 1.11 14.19
N TYR A 169 9.54 1.98 13.84
CA TYR A 169 10.94 1.78 14.19
C TYR A 169 11.45 2.67 15.33
N TRP A 170 10.65 3.68 15.75
CA TRP A 170 11.13 4.64 16.75
C TRP A 170 10.09 4.95 17.83
N TRP A 171 10.38 4.57 19.06
CA TRP A 171 9.49 4.70 20.22
C TRP A 171 9.05 6.13 20.55
N ARG A 172 9.92 7.11 20.27
CA ARG A 172 9.65 8.52 20.57
C ARG A 172 8.66 9.17 19.60
N PHE A 173 8.52 8.58 18.42
CA PHE A 173 7.62 9.09 17.39
C PHE A 173 6.16 9.07 17.87
N ASN A 174 5.49 10.22 17.75
CA ASN A 174 4.15 10.44 18.29
C ASN A 174 3.17 10.88 17.19
N GLY A 175 1.87 11.02 17.58
CA GLY A 175 0.81 11.42 16.65
C GLY A 175 1.01 12.81 16.04
N TYR A 176 1.61 13.75 16.77
CA TYR A 176 1.93 15.08 16.25
C TYR A 176 3.01 15.04 15.18
N GLY A 177 4.08 14.27 15.42
CA GLY A 177 5.14 14.05 14.43
C GLY A 177 4.61 13.36 13.18
N TYR A 178 3.69 12.39 13.35
CA TYR A 178 3.02 11.73 12.23
C TYR A 178 2.18 12.71 11.42
N ALA A 179 1.24 13.39 12.06
CA ALA A 179 0.31 14.30 11.36
C ALA A 179 1.03 15.51 10.74
N GLY A 180 1.92 16.15 11.51
CA GLY A 180 2.69 17.30 11.04
C GLY A 180 3.69 16.94 9.95
N GLY A 181 4.39 15.81 10.08
CA GLY A 181 5.27 15.30 9.05
C GLY A 181 4.53 15.00 7.75
N THR A 182 3.38 14.32 7.85
CA THR A 182 2.51 14.06 6.68
C THR A 182 2.04 15.35 6.02
N LEU A 183 1.58 16.33 6.80
CA LEU A 183 1.13 17.62 6.27
C LEU A 183 2.27 18.35 5.53
N VAL A 184 3.45 18.42 6.15
CA VAL A 184 4.62 19.04 5.50
C VAL A 184 5.01 18.30 4.22
N GLY A 185 4.98 16.96 4.24
CA GLY A 185 5.24 16.16 3.05
C GLY A 185 4.26 16.42 1.91
N MET A 186 2.98 16.53 2.21
CA MET A 186 1.95 16.91 1.23
C MET A 186 2.18 18.32 0.67
N LEU A 187 2.49 19.29 1.53
CA LEU A 187 2.76 20.66 1.12
C LEU A 187 4.03 20.76 0.25
N LEU A 188 5.08 20.00 0.60
CA LEU A 188 6.30 19.92 -0.20
C LEU A 188 6.03 19.29 -1.58
N ALA A 189 5.21 18.25 -1.67
CA ALA A 189 4.85 17.61 -2.93
C ALA A 189 4.04 18.56 -3.83
N ILE A 190 3.08 19.28 -3.27
CA ILE A 190 2.29 20.28 -4.00
C ILE A 190 3.20 21.46 -4.41
N GLY A 191 4.01 21.96 -3.49
CA GLY A 191 4.95 23.06 -3.76
C GLY A 191 5.97 22.71 -4.84
N GLN A 192 6.54 21.51 -4.79
CA GLN A 192 7.45 21.02 -5.82
C GLN A 192 6.78 21.00 -7.20
N ARG A 193 5.53 20.54 -7.28
CA ARG A 193 4.78 20.51 -8.54
C ARG A 193 4.56 21.91 -9.15
N ILE A 194 4.39 22.92 -8.29
CA ILE A 194 4.15 24.31 -8.72
C ILE A 194 5.47 25.01 -9.06
N VAL A 195 6.50 24.85 -8.22
CA VAL A 195 7.75 25.64 -8.31
C VAL A 195 8.79 25.00 -9.21
N ALA A 196 8.85 23.68 -9.24
CA ALA A 196 9.84 22.91 -10.00
C ALA A 196 9.19 21.65 -10.64
N PRO A 197 8.28 21.84 -11.61
CA PRO A 197 7.56 20.72 -12.25
C PRO A 197 8.52 19.77 -12.98
N ASP A 198 9.62 20.29 -13.53
CA ASP A 198 10.60 19.52 -14.31
C ASP A 198 11.63 18.78 -13.44
N LEU A 199 11.51 18.87 -12.11
CA LEU A 199 12.40 18.13 -11.22
C LEU A 199 12.16 16.63 -11.39
N GLY A 200 13.21 15.88 -11.75
CA GLY A 200 13.13 14.43 -11.97
C GLY A 200 12.57 13.70 -10.74
N GLU A 201 11.84 12.61 -10.96
CA GLU A 201 11.10 11.87 -9.94
C GLU A 201 11.96 11.48 -8.73
N ILE A 202 13.21 11.00 -8.97
CA ILE A 202 14.13 10.59 -7.90
C ILE A 202 14.55 11.77 -7.04
N ALA A 203 14.85 12.93 -7.67
CA ALA A 203 15.24 14.15 -6.95
C ALA A 203 14.03 14.71 -6.16
N GLY A 204 12.84 14.68 -6.75
CA GLY A 204 11.58 15.04 -6.10
C GLY A 204 11.31 14.14 -4.88
N PHE A 205 11.44 12.83 -5.03
CA PHE A 205 11.31 11.87 -3.93
C PHE A 205 12.29 12.16 -2.78
N ALA A 206 13.56 12.39 -3.09
CA ALA A 206 14.59 12.69 -2.09
C ALA A 206 14.32 14.02 -1.37
N LEU A 207 13.92 15.06 -2.09
CA LEU A 207 13.59 16.37 -1.54
C LEU A 207 12.37 16.28 -0.59
N ILE A 208 11.28 15.70 -1.07
CA ILE A 208 10.03 15.61 -0.32
C ILE A 208 10.19 14.65 0.85
N GLY A 209 10.77 13.47 0.65
CA GLY A 209 11.01 12.49 1.70
C GLY A 209 11.98 13.00 2.77
N GLY A 210 13.08 13.63 2.36
CA GLY A 210 14.05 14.26 3.26
C GLY A 210 13.44 15.39 4.09
N GLY A 211 12.72 16.31 3.43
CA GLY A 211 12.02 17.39 4.11
C GLY A 211 10.95 16.90 5.09
N THR A 212 10.18 15.89 4.67
CA THR A 212 9.20 15.21 5.54
C THR A 212 9.87 14.56 6.76
N PHE A 213 10.99 13.87 6.54
CA PHE A 213 11.75 13.24 7.61
C PHE A 213 12.21 14.27 8.65
N VAL A 214 12.85 15.34 8.21
CA VAL A 214 13.31 16.42 9.08
C VAL A 214 12.15 17.05 9.86
N ALA A 215 11.06 17.38 9.18
CA ALA A 215 9.87 17.95 9.81
C ALA A 215 9.24 17.00 10.85
N ALA A 216 9.08 15.73 10.48
CA ALA A 216 8.50 14.71 11.36
C ALA A 216 9.34 14.52 12.64
N ILE A 217 10.67 14.48 12.52
CA ILE A 217 11.60 14.41 13.64
C ILE A 217 11.52 15.68 14.50
N ALA A 218 11.60 16.86 13.88
CA ALA A 218 11.54 18.14 14.60
C ALA A 218 10.24 18.28 15.40
N ILE A 219 9.09 18.05 14.78
CA ILE A 219 7.79 18.12 15.44
C ILE A 219 7.69 17.09 16.58
N THR A 220 8.21 15.89 16.39
CA THR A 220 8.25 14.87 17.44
C THR A 220 9.04 15.31 18.65
N TYR A 221 10.19 15.99 18.46
CA TYR A 221 10.98 16.50 19.58
C TYR A 221 10.35 17.73 20.26
N LEU A 222 9.63 18.56 19.51
CA LEU A 222 8.94 19.74 20.02
C LEU A 222 7.63 19.42 20.76
N THR A 223 7.18 18.16 20.73
CA THR A 223 5.94 17.71 21.34
C THR A 223 6.17 16.63 22.40
N ASP A 224 5.21 16.47 23.30
CA ASP A 224 5.31 15.49 24.38
C ASP A 224 5.36 14.05 23.86
N PRO A 225 6.12 13.16 24.52
CA PRO A 225 6.15 11.74 24.18
C PRO A 225 4.81 11.08 24.49
N THR A 226 4.52 10.02 23.75
CA THR A 226 3.37 9.15 24.03
C THR A 226 3.50 8.55 25.43
N ARG A 227 2.39 8.43 26.15
CA ARG A 227 2.34 7.90 27.52
C ARG A 227 3.00 6.52 27.60
N PRO A 228 3.87 6.28 28.64
CA PRO A 228 4.58 5.01 28.75
C PRO A 228 3.71 3.75 28.78
N ALA A 229 2.51 3.83 29.38
CA ALA A 229 1.57 2.72 29.43
C ALA A 229 1.11 2.33 27.99
N VAL A 230 0.78 3.32 27.15
CA VAL A 230 0.36 3.08 25.76
C VAL A 230 1.52 2.47 24.95
N LEU A 231 2.75 2.97 25.14
CA LEU A 231 3.93 2.43 24.47
C LEU A 231 4.23 0.98 24.89
N LYS A 232 4.02 0.64 26.18
CA LYS A 232 4.19 -0.73 26.68
C LYS A 232 3.17 -1.68 26.05
N THR A 233 1.89 -1.31 26.05
CA THR A 233 0.84 -2.10 25.40
C THR A 233 1.13 -2.27 23.92
N PHE A 234 1.39 -1.17 23.19
CA PHE A 234 1.74 -1.23 21.78
C PHE A 234 2.94 -2.15 21.50
N PHE A 235 4.00 -2.08 22.31
CA PHE A 235 5.16 -2.94 22.13
C PHE A 235 4.86 -4.42 22.35
N ARG A 236 4.04 -4.76 23.35
CA ARG A 236 3.60 -6.13 23.61
C ARG A 236 2.78 -6.70 22.45
N ASP A 237 1.84 -5.91 21.95
CA ASP A 237 0.91 -6.34 20.90
C ASP A 237 1.58 -6.46 19.54
N THR A 238 2.54 -5.57 19.24
CA THR A 238 3.13 -5.46 17.89
C THR A 238 4.57 -5.92 17.78
N LYS A 239 5.28 -6.09 18.89
CA LYS A 239 6.68 -6.55 18.99
C LYS A 239 7.61 -5.90 17.95
N PRO A 240 7.62 -4.54 17.82
CA PRO A 240 8.23 -3.85 16.70
C PRO A 240 9.76 -3.92 16.74
N PHE A 241 10.36 -3.89 15.55
CA PHE A 241 11.80 -3.74 15.37
C PHE A 241 12.28 -2.31 15.59
N GLY A 242 13.61 -2.09 15.76
CA GLY A 242 14.23 -0.78 15.74
C GLY A 242 14.52 -0.19 17.12
N PHE A 243 14.38 1.13 17.23
CA PHE A 243 14.84 1.94 18.38
C PHE A 243 13.79 1.97 19.50
N TRP A 244 13.60 0.84 20.19
CA TRP A 244 12.63 0.65 21.28
C TRP A 244 13.28 0.40 22.65
N GLN A 245 14.59 0.65 22.82
CA GLN A 245 15.33 0.37 24.05
C GLN A 245 14.66 0.91 25.33
N PRO A 246 14.18 2.17 25.40
CA PRO A 246 13.56 2.70 26.61
C PRO A 246 12.26 1.99 27.01
N VAL A 247 11.56 1.38 26.04
CA VAL A 247 10.35 0.59 26.28
C VAL A 247 10.73 -0.84 26.66
N ARG A 248 11.66 -1.45 25.93
CA ARG A 248 12.18 -2.80 26.19
C ARG A 248 12.72 -2.95 27.60
N ALA A 249 13.42 -1.94 28.12
CA ALA A 249 13.95 -1.95 29.48
C ALA A 249 12.88 -2.04 30.60
N ARG A 250 11.60 -1.87 30.24
CA ARG A 250 10.46 -1.93 31.16
C ARG A 250 9.63 -3.21 31.02
N ILE A 251 10.11 -4.18 30.25
CA ILE A 251 9.47 -5.46 29.97
C ILE A 251 10.31 -6.57 30.62
N ASP A 252 9.65 -7.57 31.15
CA ASP A 252 10.31 -8.69 31.83
C ASP A 252 11.23 -9.48 30.88
N ALA A 253 12.32 -10.03 31.42
CA ALA A 253 13.35 -10.70 30.62
C ALA A 253 12.79 -11.94 29.87
N LEU A 254 11.92 -12.70 30.50
CA LEU A 254 11.29 -13.88 29.88
C LEU A 254 10.40 -13.49 28.68
N GLU A 255 9.61 -12.43 28.83
CA GLU A 255 8.78 -11.88 27.76
C GLU A 255 9.65 -11.37 26.59
N MET A 256 10.78 -10.75 26.91
CA MET A 256 11.74 -10.26 25.91
C MET A 256 12.43 -11.38 25.12
N ASP A 257 12.70 -12.52 25.72
CA ASP A 257 13.30 -13.65 25.00
C ASP A 257 12.30 -14.29 24.04
N ALA A 258 11.02 -14.37 24.39
CA ALA A 258 9.94 -14.78 23.50
C ALA A 258 9.82 -13.82 22.30
N VAL A 259 9.82 -12.51 22.54
CA VAL A 259 9.79 -11.48 21.47
C VAL A 259 11.00 -11.61 20.53
N ARG A 260 12.20 -11.85 21.07
CA ARG A 260 13.41 -12.04 20.23
C ARG A 260 13.32 -13.29 19.36
N ALA A 261 12.80 -14.40 19.91
CA ALA A 261 12.64 -15.65 19.17
C ALA A 261 11.65 -15.47 18.00
N GLU A 262 10.51 -14.83 18.27
CA GLU A 262 9.51 -14.51 17.26
C GLU A 262 10.07 -13.57 16.18
N ASN A 263 10.69 -12.47 16.57
CA ASN A 263 11.31 -11.52 15.64
C ASN A 263 12.38 -12.17 14.75
N ARG A 264 13.17 -13.10 15.28
CA ARG A 264 14.17 -13.85 14.50
C ARG A 264 13.51 -14.76 13.46
N ARG A 265 12.40 -15.40 13.82
CA ARG A 265 11.60 -16.22 12.91
C ARG A 265 11.01 -15.36 11.80
N ASP A 266 10.46 -14.20 12.14
CA ASP A 266 9.84 -13.28 11.19
C ASP A 266 10.85 -12.70 10.18
N ILE A 267 12.06 -12.37 10.63
CA ILE A 267 13.16 -12.00 9.72
C ILE A 267 13.48 -13.15 8.75
N GLY A 268 13.56 -14.37 9.26
CA GLY A 268 13.75 -15.57 8.42
C GLY A 268 12.63 -15.75 7.40
N ALA A 269 11.38 -15.52 7.82
CA ALA A 269 10.22 -15.59 6.93
C ALA A 269 10.25 -14.48 5.85
N ILE A 270 10.64 -13.26 6.19
CA ILE A 270 10.78 -12.14 5.23
C ILE A 270 11.85 -12.46 4.17
N LEU A 271 12.99 -13.05 4.57
CA LEU A 271 14.06 -13.44 3.65
C LEU A 271 13.62 -14.52 2.64
N LEU A 272 12.57 -15.29 2.96
CA LEU A 272 11.95 -16.24 2.02
C LEU A 272 10.79 -15.60 1.25
N ALA A 273 9.98 -14.76 1.90
CA ALA A 273 8.78 -14.16 1.32
C ALA A 273 9.10 -13.19 0.19
N VAL A 274 10.15 -12.38 0.32
CA VAL A 274 10.55 -11.43 -0.74
C VAL A 274 11.00 -12.16 -2.00
N PRO A 275 11.95 -13.12 -1.95
CA PRO A 275 12.26 -13.93 -3.14
C PRO A 275 11.07 -14.70 -3.67
N TRP A 276 10.22 -15.26 -2.82
CA TRP A 276 9.01 -15.97 -3.24
C TRP A 276 8.09 -15.09 -4.10
N GLN A 277 7.86 -13.86 -3.67
CA GLN A 277 7.03 -12.90 -4.40
C GLN A 277 7.65 -12.53 -5.76
N LEU A 278 8.97 -12.31 -5.80
CA LEU A 278 9.69 -12.00 -7.03
C LEU A 278 9.69 -13.19 -8.01
N VAL A 279 9.93 -14.40 -7.50
CA VAL A 279 9.94 -15.63 -8.32
C VAL A 279 8.53 -15.94 -8.83
N LEU A 280 7.49 -15.74 -8.03
CA LEU A 280 6.10 -15.88 -8.47
C LEU A 280 5.80 -14.95 -9.65
N PHE A 281 6.17 -13.67 -9.54
CA PHE A 281 6.04 -12.70 -10.62
C PHE A 281 6.82 -13.12 -11.87
N LEU A 282 8.11 -13.45 -11.73
CA LEU A 282 8.96 -13.86 -12.86
C LEU A 282 8.47 -15.16 -13.52
N THR A 283 7.99 -16.12 -12.74
CA THR A 283 7.45 -17.39 -13.27
C THR A 283 6.26 -17.12 -14.20
N THR A 284 5.34 -16.24 -13.78
CA THR A 284 4.18 -15.88 -14.61
C THR A 284 4.58 -15.14 -15.90
N MET A 285 5.63 -14.30 -15.84
CA MET A 285 6.16 -13.61 -17.01
C MET A 285 6.85 -14.57 -18.00
N MET A 286 7.64 -15.54 -17.49
CA MET A 286 8.31 -16.53 -18.33
C MET A 286 7.32 -17.47 -19.03
N PHE A 287 6.17 -17.73 -18.41
CA PHE A 287 5.05 -18.44 -19.03
C PHE A 287 4.53 -17.71 -20.26
N VAL A 288 4.25 -16.42 -20.14
CA VAL A 288 3.73 -15.57 -21.23
C VAL A 288 4.72 -15.46 -22.38
N THR A 289 6.01 -15.27 -22.08
CA THR A 289 7.07 -15.16 -23.08
C THR A 289 7.48 -16.51 -23.67
N ARG A 290 6.88 -17.63 -23.23
CA ARG A 290 7.18 -19.00 -23.64
C ARG A 290 8.64 -19.42 -23.40
N ALA A 291 9.30 -18.81 -22.44
CA ALA A 291 10.67 -19.17 -22.04
C ALA A 291 10.65 -20.43 -21.13
N TRP A 292 10.28 -21.59 -21.71
CA TRP A 292 9.95 -22.81 -20.97
C TRP A 292 11.07 -23.31 -20.06
N GLY A 293 12.33 -23.23 -20.47
CA GLY A 293 13.48 -23.66 -19.64
C GLY A 293 13.57 -22.84 -18.35
N THR A 294 13.50 -21.52 -18.46
CA THR A 294 13.50 -20.60 -17.30
C THR A 294 12.21 -20.74 -16.47
N PHE A 295 11.08 -20.94 -17.13
CA PHE A 295 9.79 -21.16 -16.46
C PHE A 295 9.84 -22.36 -15.50
N PHE A 296 10.27 -23.53 -15.98
CA PHE A 296 10.34 -24.74 -15.13
C PHE A 296 11.38 -24.62 -14.02
N THR A 297 12.50 -23.94 -14.27
CA THR A 297 13.49 -23.67 -13.23
C THR A 297 12.91 -22.78 -12.14
N LEU A 298 12.28 -21.66 -12.51
CA LEU A 298 11.64 -20.76 -11.54
C LEU A 298 10.46 -21.41 -10.83
N LEU A 299 9.69 -22.26 -11.50
CA LEU A 299 8.62 -23.02 -10.88
C LEU A 299 9.15 -23.95 -9.79
N GLY A 300 10.28 -24.65 -10.04
CA GLY A 300 10.93 -25.46 -9.02
C GLY A 300 11.39 -24.64 -7.80
N VAL A 301 11.98 -23.48 -8.05
CA VAL A 301 12.39 -22.54 -6.99
C VAL A 301 11.16 -22.03 -6.23
N LEU A 302 10.07 -21.69 -6.92
CA LEU A 302 8.82 -21.23 -6.32
C LEU A 302 8.23 -22.26 -5.37
N VAL A 303 8.20 -23.55 -5.79
CA VAL A 303 7.73 -24.65 -4.94
C VAL A 303 8.62 -24.78 -3.70
N ALA A 304 9.93 -24.75 -3.85
CA ALA A 304 10.87 -24.84 -2.72
C ALA A 304 10.67 -23.67 -1.72
N LEU A 305 10.53 -22.44 -2.21
CA LEU A 305 10.27 -21.27 -1.38
C LEU A 305 8.88 -21.34 -0.69
N THR A 306 7.85 -21.86 -1.38
CA THR A 306 6.52 -22.07 -0.81
C THR A 306 6.57 -23.06 0.34
N VAL A 307 7.27 -24.19 0.16
CA VAL A 307 7.49 -25.18 1.22
C VAL A 307 8.27 -24.56 2.39
N GLY A 308 9.32 -23.79 2.09
CA GLY A 308 10.09 -23.05 3.10
C GLY A 308 9.21 -22.10 3.92
N LEU A 309 8.37 -21.29 3.27
CA LEU A 309 7.43 -20.36 3.92
C LEU A 309 6.38 -21.09 4.76
N TYR A 310 5.89 -22.23 4.29
CA TYR A 310 4.96 -23.02 5.06
C TYR A 310 5.53 -23.43 6.42
N PHE A 311 6.78 -23.96 6.45
CA PHE A 311 7.42 -24.40 7.68
C PHE A 311 7.97 -23.29 8.56
N THR A 312 8.44 -22.18 7.99
CA THR A 312 9.04 -21.07 8.77
C THR A 312 8.03 -20.05 9.26
N TRP A 313 6.92 -19.90 8.55
CA TRP A 313 5.94 -18.85 8.84
C TRP A 313 4.54 -19.39 9.03
N PHE A 314 3.90 -19.97 8.01
CA PHE A 314 2.46 -20.29 8.01
C PHE A 314 2.06 -21.25 9.13
N ARG A 315 2.86 -22.26 9.39
CA ARG A 315 2.64 -23.25 10.45
C ARG A 315 2.62 -22.65 11.86
N HIS A 316 3.21 -21.48 12.06
CA HIS A 316 3.34 -20.83 13.35
C HIS A 316 2.34 -19.69 13.57
N LEU A 317 1.46 -19.44 12.62
CA LEU A 317 0.39 -18.47 12.78
C LEU A 317 -0.68 -19.04 13.72
N SER A 318 -1.04 -18.26 14.73
CA SER A 318 -2.05 -18.66 15.72
C SER A 318 -3.45 -18.65 15.11
N THR A 319 -4.27 -19.61 15.58
CA THR A 319 -5.71 -19.60 15.33
C THR A 319 -6.44 -18.96 16.51
N SER A 320 -7.68 -18.49 16.29
CA SER A 320 -8.50 -17.92 17.37
C SER A 320 -8.75 -18.90 18.52
N GLU A 321 -8.88 -20.20 18.22
CA GLU A 321 -9.07 -21.26 19.24
C GLU A 321 -7.81 -21.44 20.10
N GLU A 322 -6.62 -21.36 19.49
CA GLU A 322 -5.34 -21.42 20.22
C GLU A 322 -5.07 -20.16 21.04
N ALA A 323 -5.49 -18.98 20.55
CA ALA A 323 -5.38 -17.72 21.25
C ALA A 323 -6.30 -17.64 22.48
N GLU A 324 -7.52 -18.19 22.41
CA GLU A 324 -8.46 -18.28 23.53
C GLU A 324 -8.06 -19.36 24.57
N ALA A 325 -7.39 -20.42 24.14
CA ALA A 325 -6.91 -21.49 25.01
C ALA A 325 -5.61 -21.13 25.76
N SER A 326 -4.88 -20.12 25.31
CA SER A 326 -3.68 -19.62 26.00
C SER A 326 -4.10 -18.66 27.12
N PRO A 327 -3.86 -18.97 28.40
CA PRO A 327 -4.16 -18.04 29.48
C PRO A 327 -3.38 -16.74 29.25
N ALA A 328 -4.09 -15.60 29.32
CA ALA A 328 -3.46 -14.29 29.27
C ALA A 328 -2.40 -14.19 30.35
N PRO A 329 -1.20 -13.70 30.03
CA PRO A 329 -0.09 -13.54 31.00
C PRO A 329 -0.39 -12.51 32.08
#